data_855e3d3a1d6bf8aa442a39445a24fd00
#
_entry.id   855e3d3a1d6bf8aa442a39445a24fd00
#
_cell.length_a   1.000
_cell.length_b   1.000
_cell.length_c   1.000
_cell.angle_alpha   90.00
_cell.angle_beta   90.00
_cell.angle_gamma   90.00
#
_symmetry.space_group_name_H-M   'P 1'
#
loop_
_entity.id
_entity.type
_entity.pdbx_description
1 polymer ?
#
loop_
_entity_poly.entity_id
_entity_poly.type
_entity_poly.pdbx_seq_one_letter_code
_entity_poly.pdbx_strand_id
1 'polypeptide(L)'
;MKIIDSHVHLNLHQFDSDREAVFKRIEENLDFVVNIGFDLESSEKSVEYADKYPFIYAVIGFHPDEIEGYSDEAEKRLEELAKNPKVLAIGEIGLDYHWMTRPKEEQFKIFRKQLELARRVSKPVVIHTREAMEDTINILNEYPDVKGILHCYPGSVESAKRMIDRFYLGIGGVLTFKNAKKLVEVVKDIPIEHLVIETDCPYMAPSPYRGQRNEPIYTEEVAKKIAELKNMSYEDVVRITNENTRKVFKML
;
A
#
# COMPACT_ATOMS: atom_id res chain seq x y z
N MET A 1 6.89 2.01 20.95
CA MET A 1 6.40 2.88 19.83
C MET A 1 5.35 2.09 19.09
N LYS A 2 4.22 2.70 18.72
CA LYS A 2 3.16 2.04 17.93
C LYS A 2 3.56 2.03 16.44
N ILE A 3 3.26 0.93 15.73
CA ILE A 3 3.57 0.77 14.31
C ILE A 3 2.51 1.48 13.46
N ILE A 4 2.87 1.90 12.26
CA ILE A 4 1.95 2.34 11.21
C ILE A 4 1.75 1.17 10.24
N ASP A 5 0.49 0.89 9.87
CA ASP A 5 0.17 -0.01 8.77
C ASP A 5 -0.14 0.84 7.52
N SER A 6 0.75 0.78 6.53
CA SER A 6 0.66 1.64 5.35
C SER A 6 -0.34 1.15 4.29
N HIS A 7 -0.96 -0.04 4.47
CA HIS A 7 -1.88 -0.59 3.47
C HIS A 7 -2.84 -1.63 4.07
N VAL A 8 -4.12 -1.24 4.22
CA VAL A 8 -5.20 -2.10 4.73
C VAL A 8 -6.48 -1.95 3.91
N HIS A 9 -7.31 -2.99 3.86
CA HIS A 9 -8.62 -2.97 3.23
C HIS A 9 -9.75 -3.24 4.24
N LEU A 10 -9.92 -2.35 5.22
CA LEU A 10 -10.96 -2.45 6.25
C LEU A 10 -12.38 -2.23 5.71
N ASN A 11 -12.50 -1.73 4.48
CA ASN A 11 -13.74 -1.57 3.71
C ASN A 11 -14.30 -2.88 3.15
N LEU A 12 -13.53 -3.97 3.16
CA LEU A 12 -13.94 -5.26 2.65
C LEU A 12 -14.91 -6.00 3.59
N HIS A 13 -15.79 -6.82 3.00
CA HIS A 13 -16.86 -7.57 3.70
C HIS A 13 -16.33 -8.58 4.73
N GLN A 14 -15.09 -9.05 4.60
CA GLN A 14 -14.47 -9.96 5.57
C GLN A 14 -14.38 -9.37 6.99
N PHE A 15 -14.54 -8.05 7.11
CA PHE A 15 -14.56 -7.35 8.41
C PHE A 15 -15.97 -7.00 8.90
N ASP A 16 -17.03 -7.25 8.13
CA ASP A 16 -18.40 -6.79 8.47
C ASP A 16 -18.87 -7.24 9.86
N SER A 17 -18.53 -8.47 10.24
CA SER A 17 -19.00 -9.04 11.52
C SER A 17 -18.35 -8.45 12.76
N ASP A 18 -17.15 -7.84 12.64
CA ASP A 18 -16.36 -7.40 13.81
C ASP A 18 -15.50 -6.14 13.53
N ARG A 19 -15.84 -5.38 12.50
CA ARG A 19 -15.06 -4.18 12.07
C ARG A 19 -14.82 -3.18 13.20
N GLU A 20 -15.83 -2.90 14.03
CA GLU A 20 -15.68 -1.99 15.17
C GLU A 20 -14.68 -2.55 16.21
N ALA A 21 -14.65 -3.85 16.42
CA ALA A 21 -13.67 -4.48 17.30
C ALA A 21 -12.25 -4.41 16.71
N VAL A 22 -12.11 -4.52 15.39
CA VAL A 22 -10.84 -4.30 14.68
C VAL A 22 -10.39 -2.84 14.84
N PHE A 23 -11.27 -1.87 14.65
CA PHE A 23 -10.96 -0.45 14.85
C PHE A 23 -10.47 -0.15 16.27
N LYS A 24 -11.11 -0.74 17.27
CA LYS A 24 -10.66 -0.62 18.66
C LYS A 24 -9.25 -1.18 18.86
N ARG A 25 -8.94 -2.35 18.28
CA ARG A 25 -7.59 -2.93 18.34
C ARG A 25 -6.55 -2.04 17.66
N ILE A 26 -6.91 -1.41 16.54
CA ILE A 26 -6.02 -0.44 15.85
C ILE A 26 -5.73 0.75 16.76
N GLU A 27 -6.76 1.39 17.30
CA GLU A 27 -6.62 2.56 18.19
C GLU A 27 -5.74 2.25 19.41
N GLU A 28 -5.88 1.07 20.00
CA GLU A 28 -5.13 0.66 21.17
C GLU A 28 -3.65 0.34 20.84
N ASN A 29 -3.37 -0.26 19.68
CA ASN A 29 -2.07 -0.90 19.41
C ASN A 29 -1.26 -0.24 18.29
N LEU A 30 -1.87 0.44 17.33
CA LEU A 30 -1.20 1.08 16.20
C LEU A 30 -1.17 2.61 16.33
N ASP A 31 -0.28 3.24 15.60
CA ASP A 31 -0.21 4.69 15.49
C ASP A 31 -1.37 5.20 14.60
N PHE A 32 -1.38 4.71 13.37
CA PHE A 32 -2.49 4.85 12.43
C PHE A 32 -2.41 3.76 11.34
N VAL A 33 -3.48 3.67 10.56
CA VAL A 33 -3.55 2.81 9.38
C VAL A 33 -3.96 3.62 8.16
N VAL A 34 -3.57 3.15 6.96
CA VAL A 34 -3.97 3.74 5.69
C VAL A 34 -4.91 2.78 4.98
N ASN A 35 -6.21 3.14 4.95
CA ASN A 35 -7.24 2.32 4.30
C ASN A 35 -7.30 2.62 2.81
N ILE A 36 -7.31 1.57 2.01
CA ILE A 36 -7.12 1.64 0.57
C ILE A 36 -8.44 1.42 -0.16
N GLY A 37 -8.78 2.37 -1.04
CA GLY A 37 -9.80 2.19 -2.07
C GLY A 37 -9.20 1.49 -3.30
N PHE A 38 -10.03 0.70 -3.99
CA PHE A 38 -9.66 -0.04 -5.19
C PHE A 38 -10.69 0.15 -6.33
N ASP A 39 -11.79 0.85 -6.04
CA ASP A 39 -12.82 1.36 -6.95
C ASP A 39 -13.43 2.65 -6.37
N LEU A 40 -14.46 3.21 -6.98
CA LEU A 40 -15.07 4.45 -6.49
C LEU A 40 -15.78 4.26 -5.15
N GLU A 41 -16.55 3.19 -4.99
CA GLU A 41 -17.33 2.90 -3.78
C GLU A 41 -16.39 2.68 -2.57
N SER A 42 -15.38 1.84 -2.72
CA SER A 42 -14.40 1.56 -1.69
C SER A 42 -13.53 2.78 -1.37
N SER A 43 -13.27 3.65 -2.35
CA SER A 43 -12.57 4.92 -2.16
C SER A 43 -13.41 5.88 -1.31
N GLU A 44 -14.70 6.06 -1.62
CA GLU A 44 -15.63 6.86 -0.81
C GLU A 44 -15.73 6.31 0.62
N LYS A 45 -15.81 4.98 0.76
CA LYS A 45 -15.84 4.32 2.07
C LYS A 45 -14.57 4.53 2.88
N SER A 46 -13.42 4.51 2.21
CA SER A 46 -12.12 4.79 2.85
C SER A 46 -12.08 6.23 3.41
N VAL A 47 -12.61 7.20 2.66
CA VAL A 47 -12.70 8.58 3.11
C VAL A 47 -13.68 8.72 4.27
N GLU A 48 -14.85 8.05 4.24
CA GLU A 48 -15.81 8.02 5.34
C GLU A 48 -15.15 7.53 6.65
N TYR A 49 -14.36 6.44 6.58
CA TYR A 49 -13.64 5.94 7.75
C TYR A 49 -12.58 6.93 8.22
N ALA A 50 -11.84 7.53 7.30
CA ALA A 50 -10.84 8.53 7.65
C ALA A 50 -11.45 9.76 8.35
N ASP A 51 -12.61 10.22 7.91
CA ASP A 51 -13.31 11.34 8.56
C ASP A 51 -13.83 10.98 9.95
N LYS A 52 -14.30 9.73 10.13
CA LYS A 52 -14.89 9.27 11.40
C LYS A 52 -13.85 8.91 12.45
N TYR A 53 -12.70 8.33 12.04
CA TYR A 53 -11.69 7.80 12.96
C TYR A 53 -10.35 8.54 12.82
N PRO A 54 -9.82 9.13 13.92
CA PRO A 54 -8.59 9.94 13.85
C PRO A 54 -7.34 9.13 13.43
N PHE A 55 -7.33 7.83 13.71
CA PHE A 55 -6.25 6.89 13.41
C PHE A 55 -6.38 6.21 12.03
N ILE A 56 -7.34 6.62 11.20
CA ILE A 56 -7.49 6.12 9.82
C ILE A 56 -7.23 7.26 8.84
N TYR A 57 -6.43 6.97 7.83
CA TYR A 57 -6.22 7.78 6.64
C TYR A 57 -6.69 7.00 5.41
N ALA A 58 -6.87 7.67 4.28
CA ALA A 58 -7.37 7.07 3.06
C ALA A 58 -6.39 7.19 1.90
N VAL A 59 -6.42 6.21 1.03
CA VAL A 59 -5.87 6.22 -0.33
C VAL A 59 -7.02 5.87 -1.26
N ILE A 60 -7.12 6.54 -2.41
CA ILE A 60 -8.27 6.46 -3.33
C ILE A 60 -7.81 6.22 -4.76
N GLY A 61 -8.48 5.31 -5.47
CA GLY A 61 -8.12 4.98 -6.85
C GLY A 61 -8.85 3.75 -7.36
N PHE A 62 -8.40 3.26 -8.51
CA PHE A 62 -8.94 2.07 -9.17
C PHE A 62 -7.83 1.05 -9.39
N HIS A 63 -7.96 -0.09 -8.73
CA HIS A 63 -7.13 -1.26 -8.95
C HIS A 63 -7.24 -1.76 -10.40
N PRO A 64 -6.17 -2.32 -11.00
CA PRO A 64 -6.22 -2.81 -12.39
C PRO A 64 -7.34 -3.82 -12.68
N ASP A 65 -7.82 -4.56 -11.68
CA ASP A 65 -8.95 -5.48 -11.84
C ASP A 65 -10.32 -4.80 -11.82
N GLU A 66 -10.42 -3.56 -11.33
CA GLU A 66 -11.68 -2.81 -11.14
C GLU A 66 -11.82 -1.62 -12.10
N ILE A 67 -10.96 -1.51 -13.10
CA ILE A 67 -10.93 -0.37 -14.04
C ILE A 67 -12.16 -0.25 -14.95
N GLU A 68 -13.06 -1.25 -14.98
CA GLU A 68 -14.33 -1.16 -15.70
C GLU A 68 -15.20 0.02 -15.23
N GLY A 69 -15.16 0.29 -13.92
CA GLY A 69 -15.88 1.43 -13.31
C GLY A 69 -15.21 2.78 -13.54
N TYR A 70 -14.03 2.84 -14.16
CA TYR A 70 -13.32 4.09 -14.37
C TYR A 70 -13.92 4.90 -15.50
N SER A 71 -14.46 6.07 -15.20
CA SER A 71 -15.01 7.01 -16.15
C SER A 71 -14.50 8.43 -15.86
N ASP A 72 -14.78 9.37 -16.75
CA ASP A 72 -14.42 10.79 -16.52
C ASP A 72 -15.19 11.36 -15.31
N GLU A 73 -16.39 10.87 -15.02
CA GLU A 73 -17.16 11.22 -13.83
C GLU A 73 -16.51 10.65 -12.56
N ALA A 74 -16.09 9.39 -12.60
CA ALA A 74 -15.37 8.76 -11.50
C ALA A 74 -14.03 9.45 -11.22
N GLU A 75 -13.28 9.81 -12.27
CA GLU A 75 -12.03 10.58 -12.14
C GLU A 75 -12.25 11.93 -11.46
N LYS A 76 -13.28 12.69 -11.87
CA LYS A 76 -13.68 13.96 -11.23
C LYS A 76 -14.05 13.74 -9.77
N ARG A 77 -14.75 12.65 -9.46
CA ARG A 77 -15.10 12.35 -8.07
C ARG A 77 -13.87 12.03 -7.23
N LEU A 78 -12.92 11.25 -7.75
CA LEU A 78 -11.64 11.04 -7.07
C LEU A 78 -10.88 12.36 -6.85
N GLU A 79 -10.88 13.27 -7.83
CA GLU A 79 -10.26 14.58 -7.70
C GLU A 79 -10.90 15.44 -6.58
N GLU A 80 -12.23 15.38 -6.42
CA GLU A 80 -12.93 16.00 -5.29
C GLU A 80 -12.57 15.36 -3.95
N LEU A 81 -12.58 14.03 -3.86
CA LEU A 81 -12.19 13.30 -2.66
C LEU A 81 -10.73 13.59 -2.26
N ALA A 82 -9.84 13.75 -3.24
CA ALA A 82 -8.44 14.08 -3.00
C ALA A 82 -8.20 15.42 -2.30
N LYS A 83 -9.19 16.32 -2.25
CA LYS A 83 -9.11 17.58 -1.49
C LYS A 83 -9.20 17.36 0.03
N ASN A 84 -9.72 16.22 0.46
CA ASN A 84 -9.75 15.87 1.88
C ASN A 84 -8.31 15.69 2.41
N PRO A 85 -7.93 16.37 3.50
CA PRO A 85 -6.57 16.28 4.07
C PRO A 85 -6.23 14.88 4.60
N LYS A 86 -7.23 14.05 4.89
CA LYS A 86 -7.05 12.65 5.30
C LYS A 86 -6.80 11.69 4.12
N VAL A 87 -6.99 12.13 2.89
CA VAL A 87 -6.62 11.38 1.68
C VAL A 87 -5.14 11.62 1.41
N LEU A 88 -4.31 10.60 1.57
CA LEU A 88 -2.86 10.72 1.53
C LEU A 88 -2.27 10.51 0.13
N ALA A 89 -2.88 9.67 -0.71
CA ALA A 89 -2.33 9.29 -2.01
C ALA A 89 -3.43 8.92 -3.01
N ILE A 90 -3.04 8.83 -4.29
CA ILE A 90 -3.82 8.16 -5.33
C ILE A 90 -3.34 6.70 -5.42
N GLY A 91 -4.25 5.77 -5.28
CA GLY A 91 -4.02 4.33 -5.24
C GLY A 91 -5.29 3.60 -4.73
N GLU A 92 -5.32 2.31 -4.82
CA GLU A 92 -4.33 1.43 -5.39
C GLU A 92 -4.44 1.43 -6.92
N ILE A 93 -3.34 1.71 -7.61
CA ILE A 93 -3.29 1.84 -9.07
C ILE A 93 -2.13 1.01 -9.62
N GLY A 94 -2.19 0.57 -10.86
CA GLY A 94 -1.08 -0.16 -11.43
C GLY A 94 -1.45 -1.22 -12.45
N LEU A 95 -0.77 -2.38 -12.38
CA LEU A 95 -0.89 -3.47 -13.35
C LEU A 95 -0.99 -4.84 -12.65
N ASP A 96 -1.93 -5.67 -13.09
CA ASP A 96 -2.05 -7.08 -12.68
C ASP A 96 -2.15 -8.00 -13.91
N TYR A 97 -1.16 -8.90 -14.08
CA TYR A 97 -1.17 -9.89 -15.15
C TYR A 97 -1.52 -11.28 -14.66
N HIS A 98 -1.74 -11.44 -13.36
CA HIS A 98 -2.13 -12.72 -12.79
C HIS A 98 -3.61 -13.02 -13.05
N TRP A 99 -4.49 -12.07 -12.72
CA TRP A 99 -5.93 -12.24 -12.92
C TRP A 99 -6.36 -11.90 -14.33
N MET A 100 -5.72 -10.93 -14.98
CA MET A 100 -6.00 -10.47 -16.34
C MET A 100 -7.50 -10.24 -16.60
N THR A 101 -8.20 -9.64 -15.65
CA THR A 101 -9.61 -9.28 -15.77
C THR A 101 -9.86 -8.28 -16.90
N ARG A 102 -8.82 -7.50 -17.24
CA ARG A 102 -8.80 -6.50 -18.31
C ARG A 102 -7.55 -6.63 -19.18
N PRO A 103 -7.64 -6.33 -20.51
CA PRO A 103 -6.50 -6.29 -21.41
C PRO A 103 -5.39 -5.34 -20.91
N LYS A 104 -4.14 -5.66 -21.21
CA LYS A 104 -2.98 -4.84 -20.82
C LYS A 104 -3.10 -3.39 -21.25
N GLU A 105 -3.56 -3.16 -22.48
CA GLU A 105 -3.70 -1.83 -23.07
C GLU A 105 -4.69 -0.96 -22.29
N GLU A 106 -5.77 -1.56 -21.78
CA GLU A 106 -6.72 -0.87 -20.90
C GLU A 106 -6.09 -0.54 -19.55
N GLN A 107 -5.41 -1.52 -18.94
CA GLN A 107 -4.68 -1.31 -17.69
C GLN A 107 -3.64 -0.18 -17.85
N PHE A 108 -2.86 -0.16 -18.93
CA PHE A 108 -1.88 0.90 -19.22
C PHE A 108 -2.53 2.26 -19.35
N LYS A 109 -3.65 2.34 -20.06
CA LYS A 109 -4.39 3.59 -20.27
C LYS A 109 -4.88 4.15 -18.94
N ILE A 110 -5.53 3.32 -18.12
CA ILE A 110 -6.11 3.78 -16.86
C ILE A 110 -5.02 4.06 -15.81
N PHE A 111 -3.95 3.26 -15.79
CA PHE A 111 -2.79 3.53 -14.94
C PHE A 111 -2.20 4.92 -15.23
N ARG A 112 -1.96 5.27 -16.51
CA ARG A 112 -1.47 6.60 -16.89
C ARG A 112 -2.45 7.71 -16.50
N LYS A 113 -3.76 7.55 -16.71
CA LYS A 113 -4.77 8.53 -16.29
C LYS A 113 -4.71 8.81 -14.78
N GLN A 114 -4.54 7.78 -13.97
CA GLN A 114 -4.46 7.92 -12.53
C GLN A 114 -3.11 8.51 -12.06
N LEU A 115 -2.01 8.26 -12.78
CA LEU A 115 -0.74 8.95 -12.55
C LEU A 115 -0.87 10.45 -12.86
N GLU A 116 -1.57 10.83 -13.94
CA GLU A 116 -1.87 12.23 -14.25
C GLU A 116 -2.78 12.86 -13.18
N LEU A 117 -3.78 12.13 -12.68
CA LEU A 117 -4.60 12.58 -11.56
C LEU A 117 -3.72 12.88 -10.33
N ALA A 118 -2.83 11.96 -9.96
CA ALA A 118 -1.92 12.13 -8.82
C ALA A 118 -1.05 13.39 -8.96
N ARG A 119 -0.57 13.69 -10.17
CA ARG A 119 0.19 14.91 -10.47
C ARG A 119 -0.67 16.17 -10.30
N ARG A 120 -1.90 16.17 -10.87
CA ARG A 120 -2.82 17.31 -10.75
C ARG A 120 -3.14 17.63 -9.30
N VAL A 121 -3.37 16.62 -8.47
CA VAL A 121 -3.69 16.80 -7.04
C VAL A 121 -2.46 16.86 -6.14
N SER A 122 -1.25 16.77 -6.71
CA SER A 122 0.04 16.86 -6.00
C SER A 122 0.19 15.83 -4.87
N LYS A 123 -0.37 14.63 -5.04
CA LYS A 123 -0.29 13.52 -4.09
C LYS A 123 0.66 12.43 -4.55
N PRO A 124 1.30 11.69 -3.63
CA PRO A 124 2.03 10.46 -3.96
C PRO A 124 1.08 9.36 -4.46
N VAL A 125 1.65 8.24 -4.89
CA VAL A 125 0.88 7.09 -5.37
C VAL A 125 1.15 5.83 -4.57
N VAL A 126 0.16 4.92 -4.52
CA VAL A 126 0.31 3.55 -4.03
C VAL A 126 0.11 2.61 -5.23
N ILE A 127 1.17 1.88 -5.58
CA ILE A 127 1.27 1.10 -6.80
C ILE A 127 1.11 -0.38 -6.52
N HIS A 128 0.14 -0.98 -7.19
CA HIS A 128 0.01 -2.43 -7.35
C HIS A 128 0.81 -2.90 -8.56
N THR A 129 1.53 -3.99 -8.41
CA THR A 129 2.18 -4.67 -9.55
C THR A 129 2.26 -6.17 -9.29
N ARG A 130 1.62 -6.96 -10.14
CA ARG A 130 1.65 -8.42 -10.04
C ARG A 130 1.94 -9.05 -11.40
N GLU A 131 3.06 -9.77 -11.49
CA GLU A 131 3.58 -10.36 -12.74
C GLU A 131 3.82 -9.31 -13.86
N ALA A 132 3.91 -8.00 -13.48
CA ALA A 132 3.94 -6.86 -14.39
C ALA A 132 5.09 -5.86 -14.10
N MET A 133 6.09 -6.24 -13.30
CA MET A 133 7.10 -5.32 -12.76
C MET A 133 7.81 -4.48 -13.84
N GLU A 134 8.19 -5.07 -14.97
CA GLU A 134 8.93 -4.35 -16.00
C GLU A 134 8.05 -3.30 -16.71
N ASP A 135 6.82 -3.65 -17.07
CA ASP A 135 5.87 -2.69 -17.66
C ASP A 135 5.48 -1.59 -16.66
N THR A 136 5.36 -1.94 -15.36
CA THR A 136 5.14 -0.96 -14.29
C THR A 136 6.30 0.03 -14.22
N ILE A 137 7.54 -0.44 -14.20
CA ILE A 137 8.73 0.44 -14.18
C ILE A 137 8.79 1.31 -15.43
N ASN A 138 8.51 0.74 -16.61
CA ASN A 138 8.53 1.49 -17.87
C ASN A 138 7.53 2.63 -17.86
N ILE A 139 6.28 2.39 -17.41
CA ILE A 139 5.26 3.44 -17.29
C ILE A 139 5.66 4.47 -16.23
N LEU A 140 6.14 4.05 -15.07
CA LEU A 140 6.57 4.99 -14.02
C LEU A 140 7.76 5.87 -14.45
N ASN A 141 8.58 5.42 -15.38
CA ASN A 141 9.67 6.22 -15.95
C ASN A 141 9.19 7.31 -16.92
N GLU A 142 7.96 7.20 -17.45
CA GLU A 142 7.29 8.27 -18.20
C GLU A 142 6.88 9.45 -17.26
N TYR A 143 6.86 9.20 -15.93
CA TYR A 143 6.43 10.13 -14.88
C TYR A 143 7.53 10.31 -13.81
N PRO A 144 8.68 10.91 -14.14
CA PRO A 144 9.86 10.95 -13.25
C PRO A 144 9.65 11.76 -11.97
N ASP A 145 8.66 12.63 -11.92
CA ASP A 145 8.27 13.44 -10.77
C ASP A 145 7.33 12.73 -9.79
N VAL A 146 6.71 11.61 -10.21
CA VAL A 146 5.83 10.82 -9.34
C VAL A 146 6.63 9.98 -8.35
N LYS A 147 6.20 10.01 -7.09
CA LYS A 147 6.79 9.28 -5.96
C LYS A 147 5.70 8.52 -5.22
N GLY A 148 6.08 7.49 -4.45
CA GLY A 148 5.08 6.76 -3.69
C GLY A 148 5.58 5.46 -3.07
N ILE A 149 4.68 4.49 -3.00
CA ILE A 149 4.94 3.14 -2.48
C ILE A 149 4.69 2.13 -3.60
N LEU A 150 5.62 1.20 -3.79
CA LEU A 150 5.38 -0.07 -4.47
C LEU A 150 4.85 -1.03 -3.41
N HIS A 151 3.54 -1.15 -3.32
CA HIS A 151 2.84 -1.97 -2.34
C HIS A 151 3.14 -3.47 -2.56
N CYS A 152 3.13 -4.25 -1.47
CA CYS A 152 3.34 -5.69 -1.47
C CYS A 152 4.47 -6.13 -2.41
N TYR A 153 5.63 -5.49 -2.27
CA TYR A 153 6.71 -5.51 -3.26
C TYR A 153 7.07 -6.93 -3.75
N PRO A 154 6.79 -7.27 -5.02
CA PRO A 154 7.02 -8.63 -5.55
C PRO A 154 8.32 -8.75 -6.34
N GLY A 155 9.06 -7.64 -6.49
CA GLY A 155 10.22 -7.52 -7.36
C GLY A 155 11.48 -8.18 -6.84
N SER A 156 12.56 -8.05 -7.60
CA SER A 156 13.91 -8.45 -7.23
C SER A 156 14.69 -7.28 -6.61
N VAL A 157 15.89 -7.56 -6.10
CA VAL A 157 16.83 -6.52 -5.65
C VAL A 157 17.17 -5.56 -6.79
N GLU A 158 17.37 -6.07 -8.01
CA GLU A 158 17.71 -5.27 -9.20
C GLU A 158 16.58 -4.29 -9.55
N SER A 159 15.32 -4.78 -9.58
CA SER A 159 14.18 -3.92 -9.85
C SER A 159 13.95 -2.91 -8.72
N ALA A 160 14.19 -3.29 -7.45
CA ALA A 160 14.15 -2.38 -6.31
C ALA A 160 15.15 -1.22 -6.49
N LYS A 161 16.41 -1.52 -6.79
CA LYS A 161 17.47 -0.51 -6.98
C LYS A 161 17.16 0.50 -8.09
N ARG A 162 16.35 0.14 -9.07
CA ARG A 162 15.88 1.06 -10.13
C ARG A 162 14.83 2.07 -9.64
N MET A 163 14.16 1.78 -8.51
CA MET A 163 12.97 2.53 -8.07
C MET A 163 13.12 3.25 -6.73
N ILE A 164 14.06 2.84 -5.87
CA ILE A 164 14.15 3.35 -4.48
C ILE A 164 14.50 4.84 -4.38
N ASP A 165 14.97 5.50 -5.42
CA ASP A 165 15.15 6.96 -5.43
C ASP A 165 13.83 7.72 -5.35
N ARG A 166 12.73 7.07 -5.75
CA ARG A 166 11.39 7.67 -5.85
C ARG A 166 10.31 6.92 -5.06
N PHE A 167 10.51 5.62 -4.84
CA PHE A 167 9.51 4.75 -4.25
C PHE A 167 10.03 4.03 -3.01
N TYR A 168 9.17 3.92 -2.02
CA TYR A 168 9.34 3.03 -0.89
C TYR A 168 8.78 1.65 -1.25
N LEU A 169 9.31 0.61 -0.62
CA LEU A 169 8.85 -0.76 -0.82
C LEU A 169 7.95 -1.17 0.35
N GLY A 170 6.70 -1.54 0.05
CA GLY A 170 5.76 -2.11 1.01
C GLY A 170 6.15 -3.55 1.35
N ILE A 171 6.40 -3.80 2.62
CA ILE A 171 6.82 -5.09 3.14
C ILE A 171 5.72 -5.64 4.06
N GLY A 172 5.07 -6.69 3.60
CA GLY A 172 3.93 -7.33 4.28
C GLY A 172 4.23 -8.72 4.83
N GLY A 173 3.15 -9.39 5.26
CA GLY A 173 3.18 -10.71 5.91
C GLY A 173 3.91 -11.80 5.12
N VAL A 174 3.98 -11.69 3.80
CA VAL A 174 4.71 -12.60 2.91
C VAL A 174 6.17 -12.78 3.32
N LEU A 175 6.81 -11.75 3.92
CA LEU A 175 8.19 -11.82 4.39
C LEU A 175 8.43 -12.97 5.40
N THR A 176 7.39 -13.38 6.12
CA THR A 176 7.46 -14.43 7.14
C THR A 176 7.28 -15.84 6.56
N PHE A 177 6.98 -15.98 5.26
CA PHE A 177 6.70 -17.27 4.64
C PHE A 177 8.00 -18.04 4.34
N LYS A 178 7.97 -19.38 4.51
CA LYS A 178 9.13 -20.24 4.28
C LYS A 178 9.69 -20.16 2.85
N ASN A 179 8.86 -19.82 1.87
CA ASN A 179 9.22 -19.74 0.45
C ASN A 179 9.52 -18.30 -0.02
N ALA A 180 9.51 -17.31 0.87
CA ALA A 180 9.70 -15.89 0.52
C ALA A 180 11.18 -15.51 0.25
N LYS A 181 11.98 -16.40 -0.35
CA LYS A 181 13.42 -16.21 -0.56
C LYS A 181 13.77 -14.87 -1.21
N LYS A 182 13.07 -14.54 -2.30
CA LYS A 182 13.29 -13.30 -3.06
C LYS A 182 13.04 -12.05 -2.21
N LEU A 183 11.94 -12.00 -1.47
CA LEU A 183 11.62 -10.86 -0.61
C LEU A 183 12.60 -10.74 0.57
N VAL A 184 13.06 -11.87 1.11
CA VAL A 184 14.12 -11.90 2.13
C VAL A 184 15.43 -11.28 1.60
N GLU A 185 15.83 -11.58 0.36
CA GLU A 185 17.00 -10.97 -0.28
C GLU A 185 16.80 -9.46 -0.45
N VAL A 186 15.63 -9.03 -0.91
CA VAL A 186 15.29 -7.60 -1.03
C VAL A 186 15.41 -6.90 0.31
N VAL A 187 14.79 -7.44 1.37
CA VAL A 187 14.85 -6.83 2.70
C VAL A 187 16.27 -6.78 3.24
N LYS A 188 17.11 -7.78 2.99
CA LYS A 188 18.53 -7.78 3.41
C LYS A 188 19.36 -6.72 2.69
N ASP A 189 19.16 -6.54 1.39
CA ASP A 189 20.05 -5.74 0.53
C ASP A 189 19.62 -4.26 0.46
N ILE A 190 18.31 -3.99 0.42
CA ILE A 190 17.79 -2.61 0.32
C ILE A 190 17.88 -1.90 1.67
N PRO A 191 18.41 -0.67 1.75
CA PRO A 191 18.45 0.09 3.00
C PRO A 191 17.06 0.26 3.63
N ILE A 192 16.99 0.17 4.97
CA ILE A 192 15.72 0.23 5.70
C ILE A 192 14.99 1.57 5.49
N GLU A 193 15.73 2.62 5.15
CA GLU A 193 15.22 3.95 4.82
C GLU A 193 14.31 3.98 3.60
N HIS A 194 14.23 2.88 2.85
CA HIS A 194 13.34 2.71 1.69
C HIS A 194 12.22 1.68 1.92
N LEU A 195 12.07 1.17 3.15
CA LEU A 195 11.04 0.19 3.49
C LEU A 195 9.90 0.83 4.28
N VAL A 196 8.66 0.42 3.99
CA VAL A 196 7.48 0.68 4.82
C VAL A 196 6.84 -0.64 5.21
N ILE A 197 6.13 -0.68 6.33
CA ILE A 197 5.45 -1.89 6.82
C ILE A 197 3.98 -1.81 6.50
N GLU A 198 3.42 -2.93 6.06
CA GLU A 198 2.00 -3.08 5.75
C GLU A 198 1.50 -4.49 6.09
N THR A 199 0.18 -4.66 6.11
CA THR A 199 -0.41 -6.00 6.22
C THR A 199 -1.06 -6.48 4.92
N ASP A 200 -1.65 -5.59 4.16
CA ASP A 200 -2.57 -5.91 3.06
C ASP A 200 -3.75 -6.76 3.56
N CYS A 201 -4.19 -6.49 4.81
CA CYS A 201 -5.29 -7.24 5.40
C CYS A 201 -6.62 -6.98 4.66
N PRO A 202 -7.46 -8.01 4.48
CA PRO A 202 -7.53 -9.30 5.18
C PRO A 202 -6.64 -10.41 4.60
N TYR A 203 -5.80 -10.12 3.62
CA TYR A 203 -5.00 -11.09 2.88
C TYR A 203 -3.66 -11.38 3.56
N MET A 204 -3.02 -12.49 3.18
CA MET A 204 -1.62 -12.82 3.42
C MET A 204 -1.15 -12.72 4.89
N ALA A 205 -1.98 -13.22 5.84
CA ALA A 205 -1.61 -13.23 7.25
C ALA A 205 -0.19 -13.80 7.46
N PRO A 206 0.66 -13.12 8.28
CA PRO A 206 2.02 -13.58 8.54
C PRO A 206 2.03 -14.86 9.38
N SER A 207 3.17 -15.57 9.45
CA SER A 207 3.39 -16.58 10.48
C SER A 207 3.48 -15.89 11.85
N PRO A 208 2.84 -16.41 12.92
CA PRO A 208 2.20 -17.73 13.03
C PRO A 208 0.71 -17.77 12.62
N TYR A 209 0.13 -16.70 12.12
CA TYR A 209 -1.32 -16.56 11.84
C TYR A 209 -1.74 -17.07 10.45
N ARG A 210 -0.88 -17.82 9.76
CA ARG A 210 -1.20 -18.39 8.43
C ARG A 210 -2.52 -19.16 8.43
N GLY A 211 -3.36 -18.89 7.39
CA GLY A 211 -4.69 -19.51 7.26
C GLY A 211 -5.82 -18.81 8.02
N GLN A 212 -5.50 -17.79 8.80
CA GLN A 212 -6.48 -16.91 9.43
C GLN A 212 -6.66 -15.61 8.60
N ARG A 213 -7.75 -14.86 8.85
CA ARG A 213 -7.88 -13.50 8.33
C ARG A 213 -6.73 -12.64 8.88
N ASN A 214 -6.04 -11.92 8.00
CA ASN A 214 -5.02 -10.97 8.42
C ASN A 214 -5.66 -9.75 9.10
N GLU A 215 -4.92 -9.15 10.04
CA GLU A 215 -5.35 -7.94 10.76
C GLU A 215 -4.19 -6.93 10.87
N PRO A 216 -4.49 -5.62 10.97
CA PRO A 216 -3.45 -4.57 11.02
C PRO A 216 -2.44 -4.76 12.16
N ILE A 217 -2.87 -5.31 13.29
CA ILE A 217 -1.98 -5.56 14.45
C ILE A 217 -0.87 -6.56 14.14
N TYR A 218 -1.01 -7.37 13.08
CA TYR A 218 0.03 -8.34 12.68
C TYR A 218 1.22 -7.70 11.95
N THR A 219 1.23 -6.39 11.74
CA THR A 219 2.44 -5.62 11.37
C THR A 219 3.60 -5.88 12.32
N GLU A 220 3.31 -6.22 13.58
CA GLU A 220 4.32 -6.57 14.58
C GLU A 220 5.21 -7.74 14.12
N GLU A 221 4.62 -8.78 13.51
CA GLU A 221 5.37 -9.95 13.03
C GLU A 221 6.27 -9.60 11.82
N VAL A 222 5.81 -8.66 10.99
CA VAL A 222 6.62 -8.14 9.87
C VAL A 222 7.81 -7.36 10.41
N ALA A 223 7.58 -6.46 11.37
CA ALA A 223 8.64 -5.66 12.00
C ALA A 223 9.69 -6.55 12.70
N LYS A 224 9.26 -7.58 13.45
CA LYS A 224 10.15 -8.56 14.05
C LYS A 224 11.02 -9.28 13.01
N LYS A 225 10.42 -9.66 11.89
CA LYS A 225 11.16 -10.34 10.81
C LYS A 225 12.15 -9.41 10.11
N ILE A 226 11.83 -8.14 9.90
CA ILE A 226 12.77 -7.14 9.38
C ILE A 226 13.93 -6.96 10.37
N ALA A 227 13.66 -6.84 11.67
CA ALA A 227 14.66 -6.69 12.73
C ALA A 227 15.66 -7.87 12.73
N GLU A 228 15.15 -9.10 12.64
CA GLU A 228 15.97 -10.32 12.48
C GLU A 228 16.87 -10.23 11.24
N LEU A 229 16.31 -9.94 10.08
CA LEU A 229 17.02 -9.95 8.79
C LEU A 229 18.07 -8.83 8.66
N LYS A 230 17.80 -7.67 9.27
CA LYS A 230 18.66 -6.49 9.28
C LYS A 230 19.65 -6.48 10.45
N ASN A 231 19.53 -7.40 11.41
CA ASN A 231 20.28 -7.38 12.67
C ASN A 231 20.15 -6.02 13.40
N MET A 232 18.91 -5.54 13.51
CA MET A 232 18.54 -4.28 14.15
C MET A 232 17.63 -4.52 15.35
N SER A 233 17.50 -3.51 16.23
CA SER A 233 16.45 -3.56 17.27
C SER A 233 15.07 -3.42 16.65
N TYR A 234 14.06 -4.04 17.28
CA TYR A 234 12.66 -3.87 16.88
C TYR A 234 12.24 -2.40 16.91
N GLU A 235 12.67 -1.69 17.93
CA GLU A 235 12.36 -0.28 18.13
C GLU A 235 12.90 0.62 17.01
N ASP A 236 14.12 0.36 16.54
CA ASP A 236 14.71 1.09 15.41
C ASP A 236 14.00 0.78 14.10
N VAL A 237 13.63 -0.49 13.87
CA VAL A 237 12.84 -0.86 12.68
C VAL A 237 11.51 -0.10 12.67
N VAL A 238 10.77 -0.13 13.77
CA VAL A 238 9.48 0.58 13.89
C VAL A 238 9.66 2.08 13.70
N ARG A 239 10.66 2.68 14.35
CA ARG A 239 10.94 4.11 14.23
C ARG A 239 11.21 4.52 12.78
N ILE A 240 12.14 3.82 12.11
CA ILE A 240 12.58 4.19 10.76
C ILE A 240 11.43 3.96 9.74
N THR A 241 10.74 2.83 9.81
CA THR A 241 9.65 2.54 8.87
C THR A 241 8.45 3.47 9.06
N ASN A 242 8.16 3.89 10.30
CA ASN A 242 7.16 4.92 10.57
C ASN A 242 7.57 6.28 10.00
N GLU A 243 8.84 6.69 10.16
CA GLU A 243 9.37 7.92 9.57
C GLU A 243 9.27 7.88 8.04
N ASN A 244 9.59 6.75 7.42
CA ASN A 244 9.46 6.52 5.98
C ASN A 244 7.99 6.69 5.52
N THR A 245 7.05 6.07 6.23
CA THR A 245 5.61 6.16 5.92
C THR A 245 5.12 7.61 6.02
N ARG A 246 5.50 8.34 7.07
CA ARG A 246 5.16 9.76 7.20
C ARG A 246 5.77 10.61 6.09
N LYS A 247 7.00 10.29 5.69
CA LYS A 247 7.75 11.00 4.65
C LYS A 247 7.11 10.82 3.26
N VAL A 248 6.78 9.58 2.88
CA VAL A 248 6.16 9.32 1.58
C VAL A 248 4.79 10.00 1.47
N PHE A 249 4.01 10.01 2.54
CA PHE A 249 2.69 10.65 2.58
C PHE A 249 2.73 12.15 2.94
N LYS A 250 3.91 12.76 3.01
CA LYS A 250 4.08 14.21 3.27
C LYS A 250 3.42 14.67 4.58
N MET A 251 3.50 13.85 5.63
CA MET A 251 2.90 14.13 6.96
C MET A 251 3.91 14.78 7.94
N LEU A 252 5.11 15.12 7.48
CA LEU A 252 6.18 15.75 8.25
C LEU A 252 6.26 17.23 7.91
#